data_86ede0973b1f3f140af9db41920d7b05
#
_entry.id   86ede0973b1f3f140af9db41920d7b05
#
_cell.length_a   1.000
_cell.length_b   1.000
_cell.length_c   1.000
_cell.angle_alpha   90.00
_cell.angle_beta   90.00
_cell.angle_gamma   90.00
#
_symmetry.space_group_name_H-M   'P 1'
#
loop_
_entity.id
_entity.type
_entity.pdbx_description
1 polymer ?
#
loop_
_entity_poly.entity_id
_entity_poly.type
_entity_poly.pdbx_seq_one_letter_code
_entity_poly.pdbx_strand_id
1 'polypeptide(L)'
;MQRLLLICILLNGLYSVDLRVEIIPDTAFVGSLIELQVSVENLQSTEVPVFNEIEGNKEEFAVVDKVLTPSSISYFLQFWKVGLIIIPSISVDIKKNNNDVIRIQTGKISVNILSNISTSSNEIRSIKPMKELKLNSTLKLGLLIALIIAGLAAGRHLWNSKTNSND
;
A
#
# COMPACT_ATOMS: atom_id res chain seq x y z
N MET A 1 38.08 -48.25 -15.35
CA MET A 1 38.34 -46.84 -15.05
C MET A 1 37.56 -45.90 -15.97
N GLN A 2 37.51 -46.08 -17.29
CA GLN A 2 36.85 -45.19 -18.24
C GLN A 2 35.34 -45.03 -18.02
N ARG A 3 34.62 -46.09 -17.61
CA ARG A 3 33.17 -46.04 -17.32
C ARG A 3 32.85 -45.27 -16.02
N LEU A 4 33.72 -45.32 -15.04
CA LEU A 4 33.53 -44.57 -13.76
C LEU A 4 33.72 -43.07 -13.98
N LEU A 5 34.65 -42.68 -14.85
CA LEU A 5 34.91 -41.29 -15.21
C LEU A 5 33.73 -40.64 -15.96
N LEU A 6 33.06 -41.44 -16.82
CA LEU A 6 31.86 -40.99 -17.55
C LEU A 6 30.67 -40.75 -16.62
N ILE A 7 30.49 -41.55 -15.56
CA ILE A 7 29.44 -41.38 -14.56
C ILE A 7 29.70 -40.11 -13.71
N CYS A 8 30.95 -39.81 -13.35
CA CYS A 8 31.30 -38.58 -12.64
C CYS A 8 31.03 -37.31 -13.45
N ILE A 9 31.23 -37.36 -14.78
CA ILE A 9 30.96 -36.22 -15.67
C ILE A 9 29.43 -35.98 -15.80
N LEU A 10 28.61 -37.02 -15.81
CA LEU A 10 27.17 -36.93 -15.86
C LEU A 10 26.54 -36.36 -14.55
N LEU A 11 27.17 -36.61 -13.41
CA LEU A 11 26.71 -36.12 -12.10
C LEU A 11 26.98 -34.61 -11.86
N ASN A 12 27.97 -34.04 -12.52
CA ASN A 12 28.31 -32.62 -12.39
C ASN A 12 27.38 -31.67 -13.18
N GLY A 13 26.50 -32.20 -14.02
CA GLY A 13 25.62 -31.41 -14.90
C GLY A 13 24.24 -31.04 -14.32
N LEU A 14 23.92 -31.40 -13.08
CA LEU A 14 22.56 -31.28 -12.54
C LEU A 14 22.33 -30.14 -11.54
N TYR A 15 23.30 -29.26 -11.36
CA TYR A 15 23.05 -28.07 -10.55
C TYR A 15 22.42 -26.97 -11.41
N SER A 16 21.11 -26.92 -11.43
CA SER A 16 20.36 -25.83 -12.03
C SER A 16 19.89 -24.90 -10.91
N VAL A 17 20.18 -23.62 -11.05
CA VAL A 17 19.58 -22.59 -10.21
C VAL A 17 18.10 -22.49 -10.58
N ASP A 18 17.23 -22.49 -9.59
CA ASP A 18 15.78 -22.46 -9.76
C ASP A 18 15.16 -21.25 -9.06
N LEU A 19 14.00 -20.81 -9.56
CA LEU A 19 13.22 -19.72 -8.98
C LEU A 19 11.95 -20.29 -8.34
N ARG A 20 11.80 -20.02 -7.05
CA ARG A 20 10.56 -20.29 -6.31
C ARG A 20 9.79 -19.01 -6.14
N VAL A 21 8.49 -19.06 -6.47
CA VAL A 21 7.58 -17.93 -6.37
C VAL A 21 6.45 -18.30 -5.42
N GLU A 22 6.20 -17.46 -4.43
CA GLU A 22 5.10 -17.61 -3.48
C GLU A 22 4.29 -16.33 -3.42
N ILE A 23 2.96 -16.47 -3.28
CA ILE A 23 2.02 -15.36 -3.14
C ILE A 23 1.26 -15.53 -1.83
N ILE A 24 1.24 -14.51 -1.00
CA ILE A 24 0.60 -14.53 0.31
C ILE A 24 -0.24 -13.27 0.52
N PRO A 25 -1.54 -13.37 0.64
CA PRO A 25 -2.40 -14.51 0.32
C PRO A 25 -2.58 -14.73 -1.20
N ASP A 26 -3.00 -15.90 -1.61
CA ASP A 26 -3.28 -16.26 -3.02
C ASP A 26 -4.55 -15.58 -3.58
N THR A 27 -5.42 -15.13 -2.70
CA THR A 27 -6.67 -14.43 -3.00
C THR A 27 -6.80 -13.22 -2.09
N ALA A 28 -7.12 -12.07 -2.65
CA ALA A 28 -7.26 -10.83 -1.88
C ALA A 28 -8.41 -9.97 -2.40
N PHE A 29 -8.72 -8.91 -1.65
CA PHE A 29 -9.72 -7.93 -2.03
C PHE A 29 -9.05 -6.70 -2.67
N VAL A 30 -9.82 -5.95 -3.45
CA VAL A 30 -9.36 -4.65 -3.98
C VAL A 30 -8.86 -3.76 -2.85
N GLY A 31 -7.67 -3.19 -3.03
CA GLY A 31 -7.00 -2.35 -2.04
C GLY A 31 -6.21 -3.10 -0.96
N SER A 32 -6.33 -4.43 -0.87
CA SER A 32 -5.50 -5.23 0.05
C SER A 32 -4.06 -5.32 -0.43
N LEU A 33 -3.16 -5.47 0.53
CA LEU A 33 -1.75 -5.71 0.27
C LEU A 33 -1.51 -7.21 0.11
N ILE A 34 -0.79 -7.59 -0.94
CA ILE A 34 -0.36 -8.96 -1.23
C ILE A 34 1.17 -8.98 -1.25
N GLU A 35 1.76 -9.96 -0.62
CA GLU A 35 3.19 -10.23 -0.71
C GLU A 35 3.46 -11.25 -1.80
N LEU A 36 4.33 -10.86 -2.75
CA LEU A 36 4.87 -11.72 -3.79
C LEU A 36 6.35 -11.95 -3.48
N GLN A 37 6.68 -13.14 -3.00
CA GLN A 37 8.05 -13.52 -2.70
C GLN A 37 8.66 -14.31 -3.86
N VAL A 38 9.83 -13.87 -4.31
CA VAL A 38 10.66 -14.56 -5.30
C VAL A 38 11.96 -14.94 -4.64
N SER A 39 12.24 -16.23 -4.56
CA SER A 39 13.47 -16.78 -3.97
C SER A 39 14.26 -17.58 -4.99
N VAL A 40 15.58 -17.52 -4.88
CA VAL A 40 16.53 -18.29 -5.70
C VAL A 40 16.99 -19.48 -4.91
N GLU A 41 16.73 -20.66 -5.43
CA GLU A 41 17.17 -21.94 -4.83
C GLU A 41 18.45 -22.45 -5.51
N ASN A 42 19.21 -23.28 -4.80
CA ASN A 42 20.45 -23.89 -5.27
C ASN A 42 21.55 -22.90 -5.68
N LEU A 43 21.60 -21.73 -5.00
CA LEU A 43 22.60 -20.71 -5.24
C LEU A 43 23.97 -21.19 -4.73
N GLN A 44 25.01 -21.04 -5.52
CA GLN A 44 26.39 -21.30 -5.06
C GLN A 44 26.88 -20.10 -4.23
N SER A 45 27.79 -20.33 -3.29
CA SER A 45 28.34 -19.28 -2.41
C SER A 45 29.06 -18.14 -3.15
N THR A 46 29.40 -18.34 -4.43
CA THR A 46 30.03 -17.33 -5.30
C THR A 46 29.06 -16.62 -6.23
N GLU A 47 27.78 -16.93 -6.17
CA GLU A 47 26.73 -16.40 -7.02
C GLU A 47 25.89 -15.38 -6.24
N VAL A 48 25.60 -14.23 -6.87
CA VAL A 48 24.81 -13.17 -6.27
C VAL A 48 23.60 -12.89 -7.16
N PRO A 49 22.36 -13.08 -6.67
CA PRO A 49 21.16 -12.75 -7.42
C PRO A 49 20.91 -11.24 -7.42
N VAL A 50 20.53 -10.70 -8.56
CA VAL A 50 20.09 -9.33 -8.74
C VAL A 50 18.66 -9.37 -9.27
N PHE A 51 17.72 -8.95 -8.44
CA PHE A 51 16.30 -8.94 -8.77
C PHE A 51 15.93 -7.65 -9.52
N ASN A 52 15.28 -7.80 -10.67
CA ASN A 52 14.82 -6.68 -11.46
C ASN A 52 13.44 -6.19 -10.95
N GLU A 53 13.11 -4.95 -11.26
CA GLU A 53 11.82 -4.39 -10.90
C GLU A 53 10.68 -5.01 -11.70
N ILE A 54 9.50 -5.08 -11.09
CA ILE A 54 8.29 -5.54 -11.77
C ILE A 54 7.78 -4.40 -12.64
N GLU A 55 7.84 -4.59 -13.96
CA GLU A 55 7.20 -3.69 -14.91
C GLU A 55 5.72 -4.06 -14.99
N GLY A 56 4.89 -3.40 -14.18
CA GLY A 56 3.46 -3.67 -14.11
C GLY A 56 2.61 -2.63 -14.82
N ASN A 57 1.38 -3.00 -15.13
CA ASN A 57 0.37 -2.07 -15.58
C ASN A 57 -0.13 -1.27 -14.37
N LYS A 58 0.29 -0.01 -14.25
CA LYS A 58 -0.08 0.89 -13.15
C LYS A 58 -1.59 1.13 -13.00
N GLU A 59 -2.38 0.78 -14.02
CA GLU A 59 -3.83 0.83 -13.97
C GLU A 59 -4.46 -0.36 -13.22
N GLU A 60 -3.73 -1.47 -13.07
CA GLU A 60 -4.23 -2.69 -12.43
C GLU A 60 -3.64 -2.89 -11.05
N PHE A 61 -2.35 -2.65 -10.88
CA PHE A 61 -1.65 -2.79 -9.61
C PHE A 61 -0.43 -1.89 -9.50
N ALA A 62 0.05 -1.67 -8.28
CA ALA A 62 1.31 -0.99 -7.99
C ALA A 62 2.15 -1.79 -6.99
N VAL A 63 3.46 -1.66 -7.10
CA VAL A 63 4.43 -2.08 -6.09
C VAL A 63 4.51 -0.97 -5.05
N VAL A 64 4.05 -1.24 -3.83
CA VAL A 64 4.02 -0.28 -2.71
C VAL A 64 5.35 -0.28 -1.98
N ASP A 65 5.93 -1.47 -1.79
CA ASP A 65 7.18 -1.65 -1.05
C ASP A 65 7.92 -2.90 -1.54
N LYS A 66 9.21 -2.99 -1.22
CA LYS A 66 10.03 -4.17 -1.50
C LYS A 66 11.03 -4.41 -0.38
N VAL A 67 11.17 -5.67 0.01
CA VAL A 67 12.16 -6.12 1.00
C VAL A 67 13.12 -7.09 0.33
N LEU A 68 14.41 -6.75 0.33
CA LEU A 68 15.47 -7.55 -0.30
C LEU A 68 16.24 -8.31 0.77
N THR A 69 16.45 -9.59 0.53
CA THR A 69 17.35 -10.47 1.28
C THR A 69 18.47 -11.01 0.36
N PRO A 70 19.51 -11.66 0.88
CA PRO A 70 20.60 -12.17 0.02
C PRO A 70 20.17 -13.16 -1.07
N SER A 71 19.08 -13.92 -0.86
CA SER A 71 18.59 -14.95 -1.79
C SER A 71 17.14 -14.77 -2.22
N SER A 72 16.43 -13.76 -1.73
CA SER A 72 15.03 -13.53 -2.08
C SER A 72 14.66 -12.06 -2.08
N ILE A 73 13.56 -11.75 -2.74
CA ILE A 73 12.90 -10.44 -2.70
C ILE A 73 11.41 -10.64 -2.44
N SER A 74 10.85 -9.82 -1.55
CA SER A 74 9.40 -9.72 -1.32
C SER A 74 8.91 -8.39 -1.89
N TYR A 75 8.00 -8.45 -2.84
CA TYR A 75 7.29 -7.29 -3.37
C TYR A 75 5.92 -7.19 -2.69
N PHE A 76 5.60 -6.03 -2.16
CA PHE A 76 4.28 -5.74 -1.62
C PHE A 76 3.46 -5.04 -2.69
N LEU A 77 2.42 -5.74 -3.18
CA LEU A 77 1.59 -5.33 -4.29
C LEU A 77 0.21 -4.90 -3.80
N GLN A 78 -0.31 -3.82 -4.35
CA GLN A 78 -1.68 -3.38 -4.12
C GLN A 78 -2.43 -3.33 -5.44
N PHE A 79 -3.67 -3.86 -5.45
CA PHE A 79 -4.48 -4.04 -6.66
C PHE A 79 -5.72 -3.14 -6.62
N TRP A 80 -6.06 -2.54 -7.78
CA TRP A 80 -7.19 -1.62 -7.92
C TRP A 80 -8.37 -2.23 -8.67
N LYS A 81 -8.15 -3.30 -9.43
CA LYS A 81 -9.11 -3.91 -10.33
C LYS A 81 -9.53 -5.30 -9.83
N VAL A 82 -10.81 -5.60 -9.97
CA VAL A 82 -11.40 -6.91 -9.64
C VAL A 82 -11.16 -7.90 -10.77
N GLY A 83 -10.98 -9.16 -10.44
CA GLY A 83 -10.85 -10.26 -11.39
C GLY A 83 -9.45 -10.88 -11.39
N LEU A 84 -9.18 -11.65 -12.42
CA LEU A 84 -7.89 -12.30 -12.63
C LEU A 84 -6.90 -11.30 -13.18
N ILE A 85 -5.89 -10.94 -12.39
CA ILE A 85 -4.80 -10.05 -12.80
C ILE A 85 -3.54 -10.86 -13.03
N ILE A 86 -2.85 -10.55 -14.12
CA ILE A 86 -1.62 -11.24 -14.51
C ILE A 86 -0.44 -10.33 -14.22
N ILE A 87 0.41 -10.76 -13.29
CA ILE A 87 1.70 -10.13 -13.02
C ILE A 87 2.68 -10.66 -14.08
N PRO A 88 3.44 -9.77 -14.76
CA PRO A 88 4.41 -10.18 -15.75
C PRO A 88 5.54 -11.01 -15.15
N SER A 89 6.27 -11.73 -15.99
CA SER A 89 7.44 -12.49 -15.55
C SER A 89 8.51 -11.57 -14.99
N ILE A 90 9.08 -11.98 -13.86
CA ILE A 90 10.15 -11.26 -13.16
C ILE A 90 11.48 -11.87 -13.57
N SER A 91 12.42 -11.06 -14.03
CA SER A 91 13.76 -11.51 -14.36
C SER A 91 14.70 -11.35 -13.17
N VAL A 92 15.53 -12.35 -12.96
CA VAL A 92 16.59 -12.37 -11.96
C VAL A 92 17.90 -12.63 -12.67
N ASP A 93 18.85 -11.73 -12.49
CA ASP A 93 20.20 -11.84 -13.05
C ASP A 93 21.15 -12.41 -11.99
N ILE A 94 21.71 -13.59 -12.23
CA ILE A 94 22.64 -14.23 -11.31
C ILE A 94 24.06 -13.91 -11.79
N LYS A 95 24.77 -13.13 -10.99
CA LYS A 95 26.16 -12.75 -11.24
C LYS A 95 27.09 -13.78 -10.65
N LYS A 96 28.02 -14.29 -11.49
CA LYS A 96 29.12 -15.16 -11.09
C LYS A 96 30.44 -14.39 -10.95
N ASN A 97 31.37 -14.92 -10.19
CA ASN A 97 32.68 -14.28 -9.97
C ASN A 97 33.46 -13.94 -11.26
N ASN A 98 33.17 -14.62 -12.36
CA ASN A 98 33.83 -14.42 -13.67
C ASN A 98 33.20 -13.28 -14.50
N ASN A 99 32.37 -12.41 -13.92
CA ASN A 99 31.55 -11.44 -14.65
C ASN A 99 30.47 -12.05 -15.56
N ASP A 100 30.31 -13.37 -15.56
CA ASP A 100 29.22 -14.02 -16.28
C ASP A 100 27.88 -13.72 -15.58
N VAL A 101 26.87 -13.42 -16.38
CA VAL A 101 25.51 -13.16 -15.90
C VAL A 101 24.56 -14.17 -16.53
N ILE A 102 23.89 -14.95 -15.70
CA ILE A 102 22.82 -15.84 -16.13
C ILE A 102 21.49 -15.18 -15.81
N ARG A 103 20.65 -14.97 -16.82
CA ARG A 103 19.29 -14.44 -16.65
C ARG A 103 18.29 -15.57 -16.58
N ILE A 104 17.54 -15.63 -15.49
CA ILE A 104 16.42 -16.55 -15.27
C ILE A 104 15.15 -15.71 -15.12
N GLN A 105 14.01 -16.26 -15.56
CA GLN A 105 12.72 -15.56 -15.46
C GLN A 105 11.70 -16.46 -14.78
N THR A 106 10.84 -15.85 -13.95
CA THR A 106 9.65 -16.55 -13.45
C THR A 106 8.65 -16.75 -14.57
N GLY A 107 7.70 -17.66 -14.38
CA GLY A 107 6.48 -17.68 -15.20
C GLY A 107 5.62 -16.43 -14.97
N LYS A 108 4.59 -16.27 -15.79
CA LYS A 108 3.52 -15.32 -15.51
C LYS A 108 2.74 -15.79 -14.28
N ILE A 109 2.42 -14.85 -13.39
CA ILE A 109 1.79 -15.14 -12.10
C ILE A 109 0.38 -14.57 -12.14
N SER A 110 -0.62 -15.38 -11.83
CA SER A 110 -2.03 -14.95 -11.81
C SER A 110 -2.54 -14.82 -10.38
N VAL A 111 -3.20 -13.70 -10.06
CA VAL A 111 -3.80 -13.43 -8.76
C VAL A 111 -5.28 -13.13 -8.95
N ASN A 112 -6.13 -13.71 -8.11
CA ASN A 112 -7.57 -13.45 -8.15
C ASN A 112 -7.95 -12.38 -7.13
N ILE A 113 -8.42 -11.23 -7.62
CA ILE A 113 -8.81 -10.09 -6.78
C ILE A 113 -10.33 -10.00 -6.70
N LEU A 114 -10.84 -10.07 -5.48
CA LEU A 114 -12.25 -10.04 -5.17
C LEU A 114 -12.74 -8.62 -4.87
N SER A 115 -14.03 -8.37 -5.10
CA SER A 115 -14.67 -7.12 -4.70
C SER A 115 -15.05 -7.16 -3.22
N ASN A 116 -14.79 -6.07 -2.50
CA ASN A 116 -15.29 -5.88 -1.13
C ASN A 116 -16.79 -5.54 -1.09
N ILE A 117 -17.36 -5.19 -2.25
CA ILE A 117 -18.77 -4.81 -2.33
C ILE A 117 -19.61 -6.09 -2.44
N SER A 118 -20.33 -6.44 -1.39
CA SER A 118 -21.34 -7.49 -1.47
C SER A 118 -22.45 -7.02 -2.41
N THR A 119 -22.74 -7.82 -3.43
CA THR A 119 -23.77 -7.56 -4.45
C THR A 119 -25.20 -7.39 -3.87
N SER A 120 -25.37 -7.66 -2.57
CA SER A 120 -26.67 -7.57 -1.88
C SER A 120 -27.08 -6.16 -1.45
N SER A 121 -26.23 -5.15 -1.61
CA SER A 121 -26.57 -3.78 -1.25
C SER A 121 -26.59 -2.84 -2.47
N ASN A 122 -27.48 -3.12 -3.42
CA ASN A 122 -27.84 -2.16 -4.48
C ASN A 122 -28.63 -0.93 -3.91
N GLU A 123 -28.89 -0.88 -2.61
CA GLU A 123 -29.40 0.32 -1.99
C GLU A 123 -28.26 1.30 -1.75
N ILE A 124 -28.17 2.28 -2.61
CA ILE A 124 -27.41 3.51 -2.34
C ILE A 124 -27.97 4.04 -1.02
N ARG A 125 -27.21 3.87 0.07
CA ARG A 125 -27.61 4.45 1.36
C ARG A 125 -27.84 5.93 1.14
N SER A 126 -29.08 6.38 1.33
CA SER A 126 -29.42 7.79 1.25
C SER A 126 -28.45 8.58 2.14
N ILE A 127 -27.85 9.61 1.56
CA ILE A 127 -26.97 10.52 2.29
C ILE A 127 -27.75 11.01 3.49
N LYS A 128 -27.25 10.72 4.70
CA LYS A 128 -27.86 11.22 5.92
C LYS A 128 -28.01 12.74 5.78
N PRO A 129 -29.23 13.31 5.90
CA PRO A 129 -29.39 14.75 5.83
C PRO A 129 -28.48 15.40 6.87
N MET A 130 -27.84 16.49 6.50
CA MET A 130 -27.02 17.27 7.43
C MET A 130 -27.87 17.58 8.66
N LYS A 131 -27.43 17.15 9.83
CA LYS A 131 -28.07 17.44 11.09
C LYS A 131 -27.96 18.95 11.30
N GLU A 132 -29.09 19.65 11.13
CA GLU A 132 -29.12 21.06 11.44
C GLU A 132 -28.69 21.26 12.90
N LEU A 133 -27.61 21.98 13.08
CA LEU A 133 -27.16 22.41 14.40
C LEU A 133 -28.19 23.43 14.91
N LYS A 134 -29.18 22.97 15.66
CA LYS A 134 -30.07 23.85 16.41
C LYS A 134 -29.22 24.60 17.42
N LEU A 135 -28.81 25.81 17.07
CA LEU A 135 -28.15 26.71 18.01
C LEU A 135 -29.11 26.92 19.18
N ASN A 136 -28.75 26.44 20.35
CA ASN A 136 -29.60 26.41 21.52
C ASN A 136 -30.15 27.83 21.77
N SER A 137 -31.44 27.99 21.79
CA SER A 137 -32.09 29.30 21.98
C SER A 137 -31.63 30.02 23.25
N THR A 138 -31.18 29.26 24.24
CA THR A 138 -30.60 29.77 25.50
C THR A 138 -29.28 30.51 25.28
N LEU A 139 -28.43 30.07 24.32
CA LEU A 139 -27.19 30.77 23.97
C LEU A 139 -27.46 32.12 23.30
N LYS A 140 -28.49 32.21 22.44
CA LYS A 140 -28.90 33.47 21.80
C LYS A 140 -29.44 34.46 22.83
N LEU A 141 -30.25 33.97 23.78
CA LEU A 141 -30.79 34.78 24.87
C LEU A 141 -29.67 35.28 25.80
N GLY A 142 -28.72 34.44 26.16
CA GLY A 142 -27.57 34.81 26.99
C GLY A 142 -26.72 35.91 26.35
N LEU A 143 -26.46 35.80 25.03
CA LEU A 143 -25.69 36.79 24.29
C LEU A 143 -26.42 38.15 24.21
N LEU A 144 -27.74 38.14 24.05
CA LEU A 144 -28.55 39.33 24.01
C LEU A 144 -28.56 40.04 25.38
N ILE A 145 -28.68 39.31 26.47
CA ILE A 145 -28.61 39.86 27.83
C ILE A 145 -27.22 40.47 28.11
N ALA A 146 -26.15 39.80 27.71
CA ALA A 146 -24.78 40.31 27.86
C ALA A 146 -24.57 41.63 27.10
N LEU A 147 -25.09 41.74 25.87
CA LEU A 147 -25.06 42.99 25.09
C LEU A 147 -25.81 44.14 25.76
N ILE A 148 -26.99 43.88 26.34
CA ILE A 148 -27.78 44.89 27.06
C ILE A 148 -27.02 45.40 28.27
N ILE A 149 -26.42 44.48 29.08
CA ILE A 149 -25.64 44.85 30.27
C ILE A 149 -24.42 45.70 29.89
N ALA A 150 -23.70 45.30 28.83
CA ALA A 150 -22.53 46.03 28.32
C ALA A 150 -22.94 47.44 27.83
N GLY A 151 -24.08 47.57 27.16
CA GLY A 151 -24.61 48.87 26.70
C GLY A 151 -24.98 49.80 27.86
N LEU A 152 -25.63 49.27 28.90
CA LEU A 152 -25.95 50.04 30.10
C LEU A 152 -24.71 50.49 30.87
N ALA A 153 -23.69 49.63 31.00
CA ALA A 153 -22.42 49.97 31.64
C ALA A 153 -21.67 51.05 30.89
N ALA A 154 -21.60 50.95 29.58
CA ALA A 154 -20.99 51.98 28.72
C ALA A 154 -21.73 53.31 28.79
N GLY A 155 -23.06 53.29 28.74
CA GLY A 155 -23.90 54.49 28.88
C GLY A 155 -23.68 55.21 30.22
N ARG A 156 -23.61 54.44 31.32
CA ARG A 156 -23.35 54.98 32.65
C ARG A 156 -21.93 55.58 32.77
N HIS A 157 -20.96 54.94 32.17
CA HIS A 157 -19.58 55.44 32.15
C HIS A 157 -19.48 56.78 31.40
N LEU A 158 -20.13 56.90 30.24
CA LEU A 158 -20.14 58.11 29.43
C LEU A 158 -20.92 59.24 30.16
N TRP A 159 -21.98 58.91 30.87
CA TRP A 159 -22.74 59.89 31.67
C TRP A 159 -21.92 60.49 32.82
N ASN A 160 -21.24 59.60 33.58
CA ASN A 160 -20.36 60.02 34.69
C ASN A 160 -19.16 60.83 34.21
N SER A 161 -18.61 60.55 33.04
CA SER A 161 -17.50 61.32 32.49
C SER A 161 -17.88 62.73 32.05
N LYS A 162 -19.17 62.94 31.63
CA LYS A 162 -19.70 64.24 31.27
C LYS A 162 -20.01 65.10 32.49
N THR A 163 -20.46 64.52 33.60
CA THR A 163 -20.75 65.25 34.85
C THR A 163 -19.49 65.72 35.56
N ASN A 164 -18.35 64.99 35.46
CA ASN A 164 -17.08 65.41 36.06
C ASN A 164 -16.27 66.41 35.22
N SER A 165 -16.73 66.77 34.05
CA SER A 165 -16.03 67.76 33.19
C SER A 165 -16.65 69.16 33.27
N ASN A 166 -17.63 69.37 34.12
CA ASN A 166 -18.32 70.64 34.24
C ASN A 166 -18.15 71.34 35.63
N ASP A 167 -17.21 70.80 36.46
CA ASP A 167 -16.68 71.43 37.64
C ASP A 167 -15.20 71.81 37.40
#